data_2cb297d93bce141af955e706ab1b678b
#
_entry.id   2cb297d93bce141af955e706ab1b678b
#
_cell.length_a   1.000
_cell.length_b   1.000
_cell.length_c   1.000
_cell.angle_alpha   90.00
_cell.angle_beta   90.00
_cell.angle_gamma   90.00
#
_symmetry.space_group_name_H-M   'P 1'
#
loop_
_entity.id
_entity.type
_entity.pdbx_description
1 polymer ?
#
loop_
_entity_poly.entity_id
_entity_poly.type
_entity_poly.pdbx_seq_one_letter_code
_entity_poly.pdbx_strand_id
1 'polypeptide(L)'
;MSMKLAPGDPIPSVGLRATDGYLLNLRSWVTKQPAVILFFGAPTLAGAARRKGANAIEALAAGFDRLREAGIAVAAVSTDSEQQQTDFATSQKLPFLLYSDERRSAVEMLGIETVAKGDNVNVAQPVAIAVDRDGIIRAVIERVEPVALVDQLMRALSEPIPVAAEDATTSS
;
A
#
# COMPACT_ATOMS: atom_id res chain seq x y z
N MET A 1 -0.31 16.84 1.96
CA MET A 1 0.01 16.48 3.32
C MET A 1 0.98 15.34 3.38
N SER A 2 1.91 15.41 4.27
CA SER A 2 2.94 14.39 4.34
C SER A 2 2.53 13.19 5.16
N MET A 3 3.07 12.05 4.82
CA MET A 3 2.90 10.84 5.63
C MET A 3 3.55 11.05 7.00
N LYS A 4 2.98 10.37 8.00
CA LYS A 4 3.56 10.42 9.34
C LYS A 4 4.78 9.52 9.48
N LEU A 5 4.92 8.58 8.57
CA LEU A 5 6.04 7.63 8.58
C LEU A 5 6.88 7.81 7.33
N ALA A 6 8.13 7.40 7.42
CA ALA A 6 9.10 7.57 6.35
C ALA A 6 9.96 6.32 6.24
N PRO A 7 10.74 6.19 5.16
CA PRO A 7 11.69 5.08 5.06
C PRO A 7 12.57 5.02 6.30
N GLY A 8 12.76 3.82 6.81
CA GLY A 8 13.49 3.60 8.05
C GLY A 8 12.60 3.39 9.27
N ASP A 9 11.35 3.81 9.18
CA ASP A 9 10.41 3.62 10.29
C ASP A 9 9.78 2.25 10.24
N PRO A 10 9.40 1.68 11.39
CA PRO A 10 8.68 0.42 11.39
C PRO A 10 7.24 0.62 10.95
N ILE A 11 6.69 -0.37 10.26
CA ILE A 11 5.28 -0.36 9.90
C ILE A 11 4.47 -0.59 11.18
N PRO A 12 3.41 0.18 11.41
CA PRO A 12 2.65 0.02 12.65
C PRO A 12 1.82 -1.26 12.67
N SER A 13 1.47 -1.67 13.88
CA SER A 13 0.58 -2.81 14.08
C SER A 13 -0.85 -2.27 13.96
N VAL A 14 -1.53 -2.65 12.90
CA VAL A 14 -2.90 -2.22 12.69
C VAL A 14 -3.64 -3.35 11.97
N GLY A 15 -4.89 -3.56 12.36
CA GLY A 15 -5.70 -4.63 11.78
C GLY A 15 -6.52 -4.16 10.60
N LEU A 16 -6.61 -5.01 9.60
CA LEU A 16 -7.41 -4.77 8.41
C LEU A 16 -8.24 -6.01 8.15
N ARG A 17 -9.35 -5.84 7.43
CA ARG A 17 -10.21 -6.97 7.10
C ARG A 17 -10.10 -7.29 5.62
N ALA A 18 -9.71 -8.51 5.31
CA ALA A 18 -9.55 -8.92 3.92
C ALA A 18 -10.90 -9.28 3.30
N THR A 19 -10.94 -9.26 1.98
CA THR A 19 -12.17 -9.61 1.25
C THR A 19 -12.53 -11.08 1.38
N ASP A 20 -11.61 -11.90 1.89
CA ASP A 20 -11.91 -13.29 2.19
C ASP A 20 -12.43 -13.47 3.62
N GLY A 21 -12.64 -12.38 4.34
CA GLY A 21 -13.21 -12.41 5.69
C GLY A 21 -12.21 -12.52 6.83
N TYR A 22 -10.94 -12.71 6.53
CA TYR A 22 -9.94 -12.83 7.58
C TYR A 22 -9.40 -11.48 8.00
N LEU A 23 -8.92 -11.40 9.23
CA LEU A 23 -8.26 -10.21 9.74
C LEU A 23 -6.77 -10.30 9.46
N LEU A 24 -6.18 -9.18 9.10
CA LEU A 24 -4.76 -9.08 8.84
C LEU A 24 -4.16 -8.03 9.76
N ASN A 25 -3.10 -8.36 10.45
CA ASN A 25 -2.32 -7.36 11.18
C ASN A 25 -1.10 -7.05 10.33
N LEU A 26 -0.92 -5.80 9.96
CA LEU A 26 0.14 -5.40 9.05
C LEU A 26 1.52 -5.80 9.54
N ARG A 27 1.81 -5.52 10.79
CA ARG A 27 3.14 -5.84 11.32
C ARG A 27 3.43 -7.33 11.31
N SER A 28 2.45 -8.14 11.69
CA SER A 28 2.64 -9.59 11.70
C SER A 28 2.77 -10.14 10.29
N TRP A 29 2.04 -9.56 9.36
CA TRP A 29 2.04 -10.03 7.98
C TRP A 29 3.40 -9.87 7.31
N VAL A 30 4.05 -8.72 7.52
CA VAL A 30 5.32 -8.45 6.85
C VAL A 30 6.50 -9.23 7.43
N THR A 31 6.36 -9.86 8.59
CA THR A 31 7.47 -10.62 9.15
C THR A 31 7.78 -11.89 8.37
N LYS A 32 6.87 -12.29 7.48
CA LYS A 32 7.06 -13.52 6.73
C LYS A 32 7.77 -13.28 5.40
N GLN A 33 7.58 -12.10 4.84
CA GLN A 33 8.20 -11.76 3.55
C GLN A 33 8.04 -10.27 3.33
N PRO A 34 8.87 -9.69 2.47
CA PRO A 34 8.70 -8.28 2.15
C PRO A 34 7.35 -8.07 1.48
N ALA A 35 6.82 -6.87 1.60
CA ALA A 35 5.47 -6.61 1.15
C ALA A 35 5.33 -5.22 0.55
N VAL A 36 4.35 -5.11 -0.34
CA VAL A 36 3.94 -3.85 -0.93
C VAL A 36 2.51 -3.61 -0.49
N ILE A 37 2.24 -2.43 0.03
CA ILE A 37 0.92 -2.04 0.48
C ILE A 37 0.51 -0.81 -0.31
N LEU A 38 -0.55 -0.92 -1.10
CA LEU A 38 -1.06 0.19 -1.88
C LEU A 38 -2.36 0.69 -1.26
N PHE A 39 -2.38 1.94 -0.83
CA PHE A 39 -3.60 2.58 -0.36
C PHE A 39 -4.23 3.31 -1.54
N PHE A 40 -5.53 3.09 -1.76
CA PHE A 40 -6.21 3.66 -2.93
C PHE A 40 -7.68 3.92 -2.58
N GLY A 41 -8.35 4.68 -3.41
CA GLY A 41 -9.74 5.06 -3.13
C GLY A 41 -10.70 4.94 -4.29
N ALA A 42 -10.35 4.18 -5.31
CA ALA A 42 -11.11 4.16 -6.56
C ALA A 42 -12.61 3.87 -6.46
N PRO A 43 -13.06 2.82 -5.74
CA PRO A 43 -14.47 2.44 -5.82
C PRO A 43 -15.48 3.51 -5.46
N THR A 44 -15.18 4.32 -4.46
CA THR A 44 -16.16 5.33 -3.99
C THR A 44 -15.80 6.75 -4.35
N LEU A 45 -14.72 6.94 -5.10
CA LEU A 45 -14.34 8.27 -5.54
C LEU A 45 -14.90 8.54 -6.94
N ALA A 46 -14.69 9.75 -7.45
CA ALA A 46 -15.16 10.12 -8.76
C ALA A 46 -14.08 10.90 -9.50
N GLY A 47 -14.24 11.02 -10.81
CA GLY A 47 -13.37 11.85 -11.64
C GLY A 47 -11.94 11.42 -11.61
N ALA A 48 -11.02 12.39 -11.56
CA ALA A 48 -9.60 12.13 -11.63
C ALA A 48 -9.09 11.29 -10.47
N ALA A 49 -9.63 11.51 -9.27
CA ALA A 49 -9.19 10.76 -8.09
C ALA A 49 -9.50 9.27 -8.25
N ARG A 50 -10.68 8.94 -8.77
CA ARG A 50 -11.04 7.55 -9.01
C ARG A 50 -10.14 6.93 -10.07
N ARG A 51 -9.86 7.66 -11.14
CA ARG A 51 -8.99 7.15 -12.20
C ARG A 51 -7.58 6.87 -11.70
N LYS A 52 -7.03 7.76 -10.88
CA LYS A 52 -5.68 7.56 -10.34
C LYS A 52 -5.60 6.29 -9.49
N GLY A 53 -6.61 6.08 -8.64
CA GLY A 53 -6.65 4.86 -7.83
C GLY A 53 -6.77 3.62 -8.69
N ALA A 54 -7.66 3.64 -9.67
CA ALA A 54 -7.86 2.51 -10.56
C ALA A 54 -6.60 2.21 -11.38
N ASN A 55 -5.92 3.26 -11.85
CA ASN A 55 -4.70 3.08 -12.63
C ASN A 55 -3.58 2.49 -11.80
N ALA A 56 -3.47 2.90 -10.53
CA ALA A 56 -2.47 2.33 -9.63
C ALA A 56 -2.73 0.85 -9.37
N ILE A 57 -4.00 0.50 -9.14
CA ILE A 57 -4.39 -0.89 -8.93
C ILE A 57 -4.09 -1.71 -10.19
N GLU A 58 -4.40 -1.18 -11.35
CA GLU A 58 -4.17 -1.88 -12.61
C GLU A 58 -2.68 -2.12 -12.84
N ALA A 59 -1.85 -1.13 -12.55
CA ALA A 59 -0.40 -1.27 -12.67
C ALA A 59 0.14 -2.35 -11.75
N LEU A 60 -0.37 -2.38 -10.51
CA LEU A 60 0.06 -3.37 -9.54
C LEU A 60 -0.38 -4.77 -9.97
N ALA A 61 -1.60 -4.89 -10.49
CA ALA A 61 -2.10 -6.17 -10.97
C ALA A 61 -1.28 -6.67 -12.17
N ALA A 62 -0.91 -5.76 -13.07
CA ALA A 62 -0.11 -6.14 -14.23
C ALA A 62 1.29 -6.61 -13.84
N GLY A 63 1.85 -6.07 -12.77
CA GLY A 63 3.17 -6.47 -12.29
C GLY A 63 3.16 -7.50 -11.19
N PHE A 64 1.99 -8.04 -10.87
CA PHE A 64 1.86 -8.94 -9.72
C PHE A 64 2.74 -10.19 -9.82
N ASP A 65 2.83 -10.78 -11.01
CA ASP A 65 3.66 -11.99 -11.16
C ASP A 65 5.13 -11.69 -10.90
N ARG A 66 5.60 -10.53 -11.34
CA ARG A 66 7.00 -10.13 -11.09
C ARG A 66 7.25 -9.98 -9.58
N LEU A 67 6.30 -9.36 -8.88
CA LEU A 67 6.43 -9.18 -7.43
C LEU A 67 6.40 -10.52 -6.72
N ARG A 68 5.45 -11.38 -7.11
CA ARG A 68 5.33 -12.70 -6.50
C ARG A 68 6.58 -13.54 -6.72
N GLU A 69 7.14 -13.52 -7.92
CA GLU A 69 8.33 -14.27 -8.22
C GLU A 69 9.53 -13.76 -7.44
N ALA A 70 9.52 -12.50 -7.08
CA ALA A 70 10.57 -11.92 -6.24
C ALA A 70 10.33 -12.17 -4.74
N GLY A 71 9.27 -12.89 -4.39
CA GLY A 71 8.95 -13.17 -3.00
C GLY A 71 8.30 -12.02 -2.27
N ILE A 72 7.69 -11.09 -2.99
CA ILE A 72 7.08 -9.89 -2.41
C ILE A 72 5.56 -10.06 -2.36
N ALA A 73 4.99 -9.95 -1.17
CA ALA A 73 3.54 -10.01 -0.99
C ALA A 73 2.91 -8.67 -1.36
N VAL A 74 1.66 -8.71 -1.78
CA VAL A 74 0.94 -7.52 -2.21
C VAL A 74 -0.38 -7.40 -1.48
N ALA A 75 -0.68 -6.23 -0.96
CA ALA A 75 -1.98 -5.91 -0.39
C ALA A 75 -2.39 -4.54 -0.87
N ALA A 76 -3.67 -4.39 -1.18
CA ALA A 76 -4.24 -3.10 -1.53
C ALA A 76 -5.31 -2.77 -0.49
N VAL A 77 -5.31 -1.54 -0.03
CA VAL A 77 -6.14 -1.11 1.10
C VAL A 77 -6.95 0.12 0.72
N SER A 78 -8.22 0.13 1.07
CA SER A 78 -9.04 1.33 0.95
C SER A 78 -9.96 1.41 2.15
N THR A 79 -10.62 2.54 2.33
CA THR A 79 -11.61 2.67 3.41
C THR A 79 -12.99 2.24 2.97
N ASP A 80 -13.11 1.65 1.79
CA ASP A 80 -14.37 1.07 1.33
C ASP A 80 -14.75 -0.13 2.19
N SER A 81 -16.03 -0.47 2.18
CA SER A 81 -16.49 -1.66 2.90
C SER A 81 -16.00 -2.93 2.17
N GLU A 82 -16.08 -4.06 2.88
CA GLU A 82 -15.71 -5.34 2.27
C GLU A 82 -16.56 -5.62 1.04
N GLN A 83 -17.84 -5.27 1.07
CA GLN A 83 -18.71 -5.52 -0.07
C GLN A 83 -18.29 -4.68 -1.28
N GLN A 84 -18.01 -3.41 -1.06
CA GLN A 84 -17.55 -2.53 -2.15
C GLN A 84 -16.26 -3.04 -2.75
N GLN A 85 -15.34 -3.51 -1.91
CA GLN A 85 -14.08 -4.06 -2.37
C GLN A 85 -14.26 -5.36 -3.13
N THR A 86 -15.15 -6.24 -2.65
CA THR A 86 -15.42 -7.50 -3.32
C THR A 86 -15.95 -7.25 -4.72
N ASP A 87 -16.89 -6.31 -4.86
CA ASP A 87 -17.46 -5.97 -6.15
C ASP A 87 -16.37 -5.43 -7.09
N PHE A 88 -15.50 -4.58 -6.57
CA PHE A 88 -14.42 -4.00 -7.36
C PHE A 88 -13.42 -5.07 -7.78
N ALA A 89 -12.99 -5.92 -6.84
CA ALA A 89 -12.03 -6.98 -7.14
C ALA A 89 -12.56 -7.93 -8.20
N THR A 90 -13.85 -8.27 -8.10
CA THR A 90 -14.49 -9.16 -9.06
C THR A 90 -14.55 -8.52 -10.44
N SER A 91 -14.95 -7.24 -10.51
CA SER A 91 -15.06 -6.55 -11.79
C SER A 91 -13.70 -6.37 -12.47
N GLN A 92 -12.65 -6.20 -11.69
CA GLN A 92 -11.29 -5.99 -12.20
C GLN A 92 -10.49 -7.28 -12.32
N LYS A 93 -11.01 -8.39 -11.82
CA LYS A 93 -10.33 -9.68 -11.82
C LYS A 93 -8.93 -9.58 -11.22
N LEU A 94 -8.86 -8.99 -10.03
CA LEU A 94 -7.58 -8.74 -9.37
C LEU A 94 -6.93 -10.04 -8.89
N PRO A 95 -5.60 -10.17 -9.04
CA PRO A 95 -4.88 -11.37 -8.61
C PRO A 95 -4.48 -11.35 -7.15
N PHE A 96 -4.83 -10.31 -6.40
CA PHE A 96 -4.49 -10.19 -4.98
C PHE A 96 -5.71 -9.74 -4.20
N LEU A 97 -5.62 -9.89 -2.89
CA LEU A 97 -6.72 -9.53 -2.01
C LEU A 97 -6.74 -8.03 -1.74
N LEU A 98 -7.94 -7.51 -1.55
CA LEU A 98 -8.13 -6.16 -1.07
C LEU A 98 -8.42 -6.22 0.43
N TYR A 99 -8.01 -5.18 1.15
CA TYR A 99 -8.19 -5.11 2.59
C TYR A 99 -8.94 -3.84 2.95
N SER A 100 -9.92 -3.96 3.81
CA SER A 100 -10.77 -2.84 4.20
C SER A 100 -10.25 -2.17 5.46
N ASP A 101 -10.07 -0.85 5.38
CA ASP A 101 -9.77 0.00 6.52
C ASP A 101 -10.99 0.88 6.76
N GLU A 102 -12.17 0.25 6.82
CA GLU A 102 -13.42 0.98 6.94
C GLU A 102 -13.46 1.88 8.17
N ARG A 103 -12.77 1.51 9.23
CA ARG A 103 -12.68 2.32 10.43
C ARG A 103 -11.61 3.41 10.33
N ARG A 104 -10.86 3.42 9.24
CA ARG A 104 -9.84 4.42 8.96
C ARG A 104 -8.66 4.43 9.93
N SER A 105 -8.47 3.35 10.67
CA SER A 105 -7.37 3.26 11.62
C SER A 105 -6.01 3.31 10.94
N ALA A 106 -5.86 2.57 9.85
CA ALA A 106 -4.59 2.53 9.14
C ALA A 106 -4.27 3.86 8.47
N VAL A 107 -5.26 4.44 7.77
CA VAL A 107 -5.01 5.71 7.08
C VAL A 107 -4.67 6.82 8.07
N GLU A 108 -5.31 6.81 9.24
CA GLU A 108 -5.02 7.83 10.25
C GLU A 108 -3.66 7.60 10.88
N MET A 109 -3.35 6.36 11.20
CA MET A 109 -2.07 6.04 11.83
C MET A 109 -0.89 6.35 10.92
N LEU A 110 -1.05 6.11 9.63
CA LEU A 110 0.01 6.37 8.67
C LEU A 110 0.02 7.81 8.15
N GLY A 111 -1.03 8.58 8.42
CA GLY A 111 -1.10 9.95 7.95
C GLY A 111 -1.45 10.06 6.47
N ILE A 112 -2.19 9.10 5.95
CA ILE A 112 -2.59 9.11 4.54
C ILE A 112 -3.75 10.07 4.35
N GLU A 113 -3.62 10.93 3.35
CA GLU A 113 -4.65 11.93 3.06
C GLU A 113 -5.92 11.29 2.56
N THR A 114 -7.06 11.76 3.07
CA THR A 114 -8.37 11.28 2.64
C THR A 114 -9.21 12.42 2.12
N VAL A 115 -10.24 12.07 1.37
CA VAL A 115 -11.19 13.04 0.83
C VAL A 115 -12.59 12.49 1.05
N ALA A 116 -13.54 13.38 1.35
CA ALA A 116 -14.92 13.00 1.57
C ALA A 116 -15.75 13.33 0.34
N LYS A 117 -16.66 12.41 -0.01
CA LYS A 117 -17.63 12.63 -1.06
C LYS A 117 -18.98 12.16 -0.49
N GLY A 118 -19.83 13.11 -0.10
CA GLY A 118 -21.06 12.79 0.61
C GLY A 118 -20.69 12.16 1.95
N ASP A 119 -21.23 10.99 2.22
CA ASP A 119 -20.93 10.30 3.45
C ASP A 119 -19.72 9.38 3.33
N ASN A 120 -19.15 9.27 2.13
CA ASN A 120 -17.99 8.41 1.91
C ASN A 120 -16.69 9.16 2.13
N VAL A 121 -15.76 8.53 2.85
CA VAL A 121 -14.43 9.08 3.04
C VAL A 121 -13.46 8.03 2.55
N ASN A 122 -12.54 8.42 1.68
CA ASN A 122 -11.60 7.46 1.11
C ASN A 122 -10.25 8.11 0.86
N VAL A 123 -9.28 7.28 0.48
CA VAL A 123 -7.93 7.73 0.18
C VAL A 123 -7.96 8.70 -1.00
N ALA A 124 -7.43 9.88 -0.80
CA ALA A 124 -7.51 10.95 -1.82
C ALA A 124 -6.68 10.62 -3.06
N GLN A 125 -5.48 10.10 -2.86
CA GLN A 125 -4.60 9.70 -3.94
C GLN A 125 -3.88 8.43 -3.55
N PRO A 126 -3.54 7.58 -4.52
CA PRO A 126 -2.86 6.33 -4.18
C PRO A 126 -1.50 6.59 -3.54
N VAL A 127 -1.18 5.80 -2.53
CA VAL A 127 0.12 5.82 -1.86
C VAL A 127 0.61 4.39 -1.77
N ALA A 128 1.82 4.13 -2.25
CA ALA A 128 2.41 2.80 -2.20
C ALA A 128 3.53 2.77 -1.18
N ILE A 129 3.54 1.74 -0.35
CA ILE A 129 4.55 1.57 0.69
C ILE A 129 5.24 0.23 0.49
N ALA A 130 6.56 0.22 0.47
CA ALA A 130 7.35 -1.00 0.40
C ALA A 130 7.93 -1.25 1.79
N VAL A 131 7.73 -2.46 2.31
CA VAL A 131 8.17 -2.83 3.66
C VAL A 131 9.00 -4.11 3.56
N ASP A 132 10.15 -4.15 4.21
CA ASP A 132 10.98 -5.36 4.18
C ASP A 132 10.50 -6.36 5.24
N ARG A 133 11.13 -7.53 5.25
CA ARG A 133 10.70 -8.60 6.15
C ARG A 133 10.97 -8.32 7.62
N ASP A 134 11.73 -7.28 7.90
CA ASP A 134 11.94 -6.85 9.28
C ASP A 134 10.87 -5.86 9.72
N GLY A 135 9.91 -5.55 8.83
CA GLY A 135 8.84 -4.63 9.14
C GLY A 135 9.24 -3.18 8.99
N ILE A 136 10.36 -2.92 8.32
CA ILE A 136 10.86 -1.56 8.15
C ILE A 136 10.46 -1.02 6.80
N ILE A 137 9.94 0.19 6.79
CA ILE A 137 9.53 0.86 5.56
C ILE A 137 10.75 1.20 4.73
N ARG A 138 10.76 0.75 3.48
CA ARG A 138 11.86 0.97 2.56
C ARG A 138 11.56 2.07 1.55
N ALA A 139 10.29 2.31 1.28
CA ALA A 139 9.89 3.37 0.37
C ALA A 139 8.45 3.79 0.65
N VAL A 140 8.19 5.08 0.47
CA VAL A 140 6.85 5.64 0.52
C VAL A 140 6.67 6.44 -0.76
N ILE A 141 5.77 6.02 -1.62
CA ILE A 141 5.53 6.66 -2.91
C ILE A 141 4.18 7.36 -2.85
N GLU A 142 4.22 8.69 -2.66
CA GLU A 142 2.99 9.48 -2.51
C GLU A 142 2.45 9.98 -3.84
N ARG A 143 3.26 9.94 -4.89
CA ARG A 143 2.82 10.30 -6.23
C ARG A 143 3.08 9.10 -7.11
N VAL A 144 2.08 8.24 -7.20
CA VAL A 144 2.23 7.00 -7.95
C VAL A 144 2.19 7.27 -9.45
N GLU A 145 3.26 6.81 -10.12
CA GLU A 145 3.32 6.82 -11.58
C GLU A 145 3.08 5.38 -12.02
N PRO A 146 1.92 5.06 -12.59
CA PRO A 146 1.59 3.66 -12.86
C PRO A 146 2.65 2.90 -13.65
N VAL A 147 3.24 3.55 -14.65
CA VAL A 147 4.25 2.90 -15.49
C VAL A 147 5.51 2.52 -14.71
N ALA A 148 5.88 3.32 -13.72
CA ALA A 148 7.11 3.12 -12.95
C ALA A 148 6.89 2.40 -11.62
N LEU A 149 5.64 2.20 -11.22
CA LEU A 149 5.34 1.76 -9.85
C LEU A 149 6.02 0.45 -9.46
N VAL A 150 5.84 -0.59 -10.25
CA VAL A 150 6.38 -1.90 -9.90
C VAL A 150 7.91 -1.87 -9.86
N ASP A 151 8.54 -1.20 -10.83
CA ASP A 151 10.00 -1.09 -10.85
C ASP A 151 10.53 -0.35 -9.62
N GLN A 152 9.84 0.72 -9.22
CA GLN A 152 10.24 1.47 -8.04
C GLN A 152 10.14 0.62 -6.77
N LEU A 153 9.06 -0.14 -6.66
CA LEU A 153 8.85 -0.98 -5.49
C LEU A 153 9.87 -2.11 -5.43
N MET A 154 10.14 -2.75 -6.55
CA MET A 154 11.10 -3.83 -6.59
C MET A 154 12.50 -3.32 -6.28
N ARG A 155 12.86 -2.14 -6.77
CA ARG A 155 14.15 -1.56 -6.47
C ARG A 155 14.28 -1.25 -4.99
N ALA A 156 13.25 -0.68 -4.39
CA ALA A 156 13.28 -0.33 -2.97
C ALA A 156 13.50 -1.56 -2.09
N LEU A 157 12.94 -2.70 -2.49
CA LEU A 157 13.05 -3.92 -1.68
C LEU A 157 14.27 -4.75 -2.00
N SER A 158 14.91 -4.52 -3.14
CA SER A 158 16.11 -5.28 -3.50
C SER A 158 17.40 -4.60 -3.07
N GLU A 159 17.37 -3.29 -2.84
CA GLU A 159 18.55 -2.55 -2.44
C GLU A 159 18.71 -2.57 -0.91
N PRO A 160 19.94 -2.58 -0.42
CA PRO A 160 20.13 -2.50 1.02
C PRO A 160 19.70 -1.14 1.54
N ILE A 161 19.38 -1.06 2.81
CA ILE A 161 19.04 0.20 3.44
C ILE A 161 20.27 1.10 3.30
N PRO A 162 20.08 2.35 2.88
CA PRO A 162 21.21 3.27 2.67
C PRO A 162 21.82 3.69 3.98
N VAL A 163 22.57 2.78 4.57
CA VAL A 163 23.17 3.02 5.80
C VAL A 163 24.30 3.86 5.69
N ALA A 164 24.88 3.82 4.54
CA ALA A 164 26.05 4.60 4.33
C ALA A 164 25.82 5.98 4.79
N ALA A 165 24.60 6.36 4.69
CA ALA A 165 24.28 7.68 5.11
C ALA A 165 24.64 7.84 6.52
N GLU A 166 24.54 6.78 7.27
CA GLU A 166 24.85 7.01 8.52
C GLU A 166 26.02 6.49 8.85
N ASP A 167 26.28 5.68 8.25
CA ASP A 167 27.34 5.26 8.55
C ASP A 167 28.30 5.89 8.40
N ALA A 168 27.96 6.33 7.74
CA ALA A 168 28.86 6.96 7.50
C ALA A 168 29.29 7.48 8.66
N THR A 169 28.66 7.57 9.08
CA THR A 169 29.10 8.11 9.95
C THR A 169 29.85 7.59 10.64
N THR A 170 29.75 6.96 10.52
CA THR A 170 30.41 6.53 11.08
C THR A 170 31.50 6.56 10.85
N SER A 171 31.65 6.59 10.23
CA SER A 171 32.63 6.55 10.02
C SER A 171 33.38 7.25 10.46
N SER A 172 33.20 7.39 10.74
CA SER A 172 33.91 7.87 11.13
C SER A 172 34.25 7.80 11.76
#